data_c4f6d72e67caabe22129a1a21122c8bd
#
_entry.id   c4f6d72e67caabe22129a1a21122c8bd
#
_cell.length_a   1.000
_cell.length_b   1.000
_cell.length_c   1.000
_cell.angle_alpha   90.00
_cell.angle_beta   90.00
_cell.angle_gamma   90.00
#
_symmetry.space_group_name_H-M   'P 1'
#
loop_
_entity.id
_entity.type
_entity.pdbx_description
1 polymer ?
#
loop_
_entity_poly.entity_id
_entity_poly.type
_entity_poly.pdbx_seq_one_letter_code
_entity_poly.pdbx_strand_id
1 'polypeptide(L)'
;MKQILKAHESLPTKPETSPTVGDIFRKYGEVFRATHPLHPRQHKVMYDIEHCRCGEFGAHWEICDSCGHMIKRYNSCRNRHCPGCNHIAQKKWVNARIDELLPVSYHHSVFTLPDLFNPLCLFNRRVMYGLLFEASSQTLLDFGHNPKRLGATIGFYGILHTWGGQFWPHPHVHYIVTAGGINNTGKWVDPKYHATFLFPVKALSTVFRAKFLEGLKKIHHQLKFPDDLKTLADPHAFSQWLYHKTPKDWVVFSKPPFSGPEEVVKYIGRYTHRSAISNNRIISDKDGKIEFWFKNTRKNSRWEITSLPVDTFIERFLYHVLAKQFNRIRYYGFLANGKARSNIESIRKDMAVESVQALTVPEKGMACPNCEEGTMTIILVMDGYGNVIVDNCDSETDRKVPVILDST
;
A
#
# COMPACT_ATOMS: atom_id res chain seq x y z
N MET A 1 -0.04 17.57 29.46
CA MET A 1 -0.33 16.31 28.79
C MET A 1 -1.61 16.40 27.95
N LYS A 2 -1.74 17.42 27.09
CA LYS A 2 -2.91 17.70 26.20
C LYS A 2 -2.43 18.23 24.85
N GLN A 3 -1.64 17.45 24.06
CA GLN A 3 -1.14 17.92 22.74
C GLN A 3 -0.74 16.78 21.82
N ILE A 4 -1.56 15.75 21.59
CA ILE A 4 -1.30 14.77 20.49
C ILE A 4 -2.61 14.27 19.86
N LEU A 5 -3.61 15.11 19.76
CA LEU A 5 -4.70 14.92 18.78
C LEU A 5 -4.71 16.16 17.88
N LYS A 6 -3.59 16.40 17.18
CA LYS A 6 -3.66 17.33 16.05
C LYS A 6 -4.52 16.67 15.00
N ALA A 7 -5.70 17.24 14.79
CA ALA A 7 -6.55 16.95 13.65
C ALA A 7 -5.68 16.81 12.40
N HIS A 8 -5.78 15.68 11.73
CA HIS A 8 -5.14 15.53 10.41
C HIS A 8 -5.82 16.55 9.51
N GLU A 9 -5.12 17.64 9.19
CA GLU A 9 -5.58 18.55 8.16
C GLU A 9 -6.05 17.74 6.96
N SER A 10 -7.30 17.89 6.57
CA SER A 10 -7.85 17.28 5.37
C SER A 10 -7.08 17.81 4.16
N LEU A 11 -7.01 17.01 3.10
CA LEU A 11 -6.47 17.47 1.83
C LEU A 11 -7.31 18.68 1.37
N PRO A 12 -6.69 19.81 0.98
CA PRO A 12 -7.43 20.94 0.41
C PRO A 12 -8.24 20.51 -0.82
N THR A 13 -9.34 21.18 -1.05
CA THR A 13 -10.18 20.97 -2.25
C THR A 13 -9.40 21.37 -3.50
N LYS A 14 -9.51 20.59 -4.56
CA LYS A 14 -8.92 20.89 -5.86
C LYS A 14 -9.98 21.45 -6.80
N PRO A 15 -9.60 22.25 -7.83
CA PRO A 15 -10.50 22.61 -8.92
C PRO A 15 -11.05 21.36 -9.64
N GLU A 16 -12.31 21.40 -10.06
CA GLU A 16 -12.93 20.28 -10.80
C GLU A 16 -12.21 19.97 -12.12
N THR A 17 -11.66 20.99 -12.76
CA THR A 17 -10.88 20.90 -14.01
C THR A 17 -9.46 20.38 -13.83
N SER A 18 -9.07 20.02 -12.61
CA SER A 18 -7.71 19.51 -12.35
C SER A 18 -7.46 18.18 -13.06
N PRO A 19 -6.28 18.01 -13.71
CA PRO A 19 -5.97 16.79 -14.43
C PRO A 19 -5.77 15.58 -13.48
N THR A 20 -5.93 14.40 -14.04
CA THR A 20 -5.54 13.13 -13.40
C THR A 20 -4.18 12.68 -13.89
N VAL A 21 -3.58 11.66 -13.25
CA VAL A 21 -2.36 11.01 -13.77
C VAL A 21 -2.62 10.43 -15.18
N GLY A 22 -3.83 9.93 -15.43
CA GLY A 22 -4.23 9.44 -16.76
C GLY A 22 -4.20 10.55 -17.82
N ASP A 23 -4.71 11.75 -17.50
CA ASP A 23 -4.69 12.89 -18.42
C ASP A 23 -3.26 13.35 -18.71
N ILE A 24 -2.39 13.39 -17.71
CA ILE A 24 -0.98 13.73 -17.87
C ILE A 24 -0.28 12.71 -18.79
N PHE A 25 -0.53 11.41 -18.59
CA PHE A 25 0.07 10.38 -19.43
C PHE A 25 -0.47 10.41 -20.85
N ARG A 26 -1.78 10.64 -21.07
CA ARG A 26 -2.34 10.84 -22.42
C ARG A 26 -1.71 12.01 -23.16
N LYS A 27 -1.49 13.11 -22.46
CA LYS A 27 -0.97 14.34 -23.06
C LYS A 27 0.53 14.26 -23.37
N TYR A 28 1.32 13.65 -22.49
CA TYR A 28 2.78 13.71 -22.53
C TYR A 28 3.48 12.36 -22.68
N GLY A 29 2.74 11.25 -22.52
CA GLY A 29 3.32 9.92 -22.41
C GLY A 29 4.00 9.45 -23.68
N GLU A 30 3.53 9.82 -24.88
CA GLU A 30 4.14 9.45 -26.15
C GLU A 30 5.54 10.06 -26.28
N VAL A 31 5.65 11.39 -26.10
CA VAL A 31 6.93 12.11 -26.15
C VAL A 31 7.88 11.59 -25.08
N PHE A 32 7.39 11.34 -23.87
CA PHE A 32 8.20 10.80 -22.78
C PHE A 32 8.78 9.42 -23.14
N ARG A 33 7.98 8.50 -23.71
CA ARG A 33 8.45 7.18 -24.15
C ARG A 33 9.47 7.24 -25.28
N ALA A 34 9.36 8.22 -26.18
CA ALA A 34 10.30 8.40 -27.26
C ALA A 34 11.70 8.89 -26.79
N THR A 35 11.73 9.61 -25.68
CA THR A 35 12.96 10.26 -25.17
C THR A 35 13.59 9.58 -23.95
N HIS A 36 12.87 8.67 -23.29
CA HIS A 36 13.33 8.00 -22.08
C HIS A 36 13.30 6.48 -22.22
N PRO A 37 14.42 5.77 -21.95
CA PRO A 37 14.45 4.32 -21.95
C PRO A 37 13.61 3.78 -20.76
N LEU A 38 12.57 3.02 -21.05
CA LEU A 38 11.68 2.46 -20.04
C LEU A 38 11.77 0.93 -20.01
N HIS A 39 11.66 0.39 -18.81
CA HIS A 39 11.48 -1.05 -18.64
C HIS A 39 10.08 -1.48 -19.13
N PRO A 40 9.91 -2.68 -19.75
CA PRO A 40 8.61 -3.15 -20.27
C PRO A 40 7.46 -3.03 -19.25
N ARG A 41 7.73 -3.23 -17.97
CA ARG A 41 6.72 -3.05 -16.91
C ARG A 41 6.27 -1.60 -16.75
N GLN A 42 7.15 -0.63 -16.93
CA GLN A 42 6.82 0.79 -16.88
C GLN A 42 5.97 1.19 -18.09
N HIS A 43 6.32 0.70 -19.30
CA HIS A 43 5.50 0.86 -20.51
C HIS A 43 4.07 0.37 -20.27
N LYS A 44 3.93 -0.88 -19.77
CA LYS A 44 2.60 -1.42 -19.47
C LYS A 44 1.82 -0.60 -18.47
N VAL A 45 2.46 -0.12 -17.41
CA VAL A 45 1.77 0.70 -16.38
C VAL A 45 1.32 2.04 -16.95
N MET A 46 2.15 2.69 -17.78
CA MET A 46 1.75 3.93 -18.48
C MET A 46 0.56 3.67 -19.39
N TYR A 47 0.64 2.67 -20.28
CA TYR A 47 -0.44 2.28 -21.17
C TYR A 47 -1.75 2.01 -20.40
N ASP A 48 -1.71 1.20 -19.35
CA ASP A 48 -2.89 0.87 -18.57
C ASP A 48 -3.54 2.12 -17.93
N ILE A 49 -2.73 3.08 -17.46
CA ILE A 49 -3.23 4.31 -16.83
C ILE A 49 -3.77 5.30 -17.88
N GLU A 50 -3.10 5.43 -19.01
CA GLU A 50 -3.55 6.25 -20.15
C GLU A 50 -4.95 5.87 -20.63
N HIS A 51 -5.19 4.56 -20.78
CA HIS A 51 -6.42 4.00 -21.31
C HIS A 51 -7.46 3.64 -20.24
N CYS A 52 -7.17 3.95 -18.97
CA CYS A 52 -8.08 3.64 -17.88
C CYS A 52 -9.40 4.40 -18.01
N ARG A 53 -10.50 3.66 -18.18
CA ARG A 53 -11.86 4.19 -18.38
C ARG A 53 -12.04 5.02 -19.66
N CYS A 54 -11.27 4.68 -20.69
CA CYS A 54 -11.38 5.33 -22.03
C CYS A 54 -11.96 4.39 -23.10
N GLY A 55 -12.47 3.21 -22.73
CA GLY A 55 -13.05 2.24 -23.65
C GLY A 55 -12.14 1.07 -24.02
N GLU A 56 -10.83 1.23 -23.95
CA GLU A 56 -9.82 0.22 -24.33
C GLU A 56 -9.99 -1.12 -23.57
N PHE A 57 -10.44 -1.06 -22.32
CA PHE A 57 -10.71 -2.24 -21.49
C PHE A 57 -12.19 -2.66 -21.54
N GLY A 58 -12.94 -2.20 -22.53
CA GLY A 58 -14.37 -2.49 -22.70
C GLY A 58 -15.26 -1.58 -21.86
N ALA A 59 -16.50 -2.02 -21.68
CA ALA A 59 -17.54 -1.28 -20.99
C ALA A 59 -18.48 -2.20 -20.23
N HIS A 60 -19.25 -1.63 -19.33
CA HIS A 60 -20.38 -2.28 -18.68
C HIS A 60 -21.59 -1.35 -18.64
N TRP A 61 -22.76 -1.95 -18.58
CA TRP A 61 -24.02 -1.25 -18.44
C TRP A 61 -24.59 -1.54 -17.05
N GLU A 62 -25.04 -0.49 -16.44
CA GLU A 62 -25.69 -0.54 -15.13
C GLU A 62 -27.14 -0.09 -15.29
N ILE A 63 -28.07 -0.70 -14.58
CA ILE A 63 -29.48 -0.32 -14.51
C ILE A 63 -29.83 0.01 -13.05
N CYS A 64 -30.68 1.01 -12.87
CA CYS A 64 -31.24 1.32 -11.57
C CYS A 64 -32.37 0.34 -11.24
N ASP A 65 -32.36 -0.24 -10.03
CA ASP A 65 -33.40 -1.16 -9.54
C ASP A 65 -34.72 -0.47 -9.24
N SER A 66 -34.77 0.85 -9.05
CA SER A 66 -35.97 1.62 -8.77
C SER A 66 -36.59 2.28 -10.00
N CYS A 67 -35.81 3.04 -10.77
CA CYS A 67 -36.33 3.86 -11.87
C CYS A 67 -35.97 3.37 -13.26
N GLY A 68 -35.23 2.27 -13.41
CA GLY A 68 -34.83 1.71 -14.70
C GLY A 68 -33.81 2.52 -15.47
N HIS A 69 -33.26 3.60 -14.88
CA HIS A 69 -32.24 4.43 -15.54
C HIS A 69 -31.00 3.61 -15.89
N MET A 70 -30.55 3.66 -17.14
CA MET A 70 -29.39 2.91 -17.64
C MET A 70 -28.20 3.82 -17.89
N ILE A 71 -27.01 3.37 -17.49
CA ILE A 71 -25.75 4.07 -17.74
C ILE A 71 -24.71 3.12 -18.30
N LYS A 72 -24.04 3.52 -19.38
CA LYS A 72 -22.82 2.88 -19.88
C LYS A 72 -21.61 3.47 -19.16
N ARG A 73 -20.76 2.60 -18.62
CA ARG A 73 -19.46 3.00 -18.04
C ARG A 73 -18.32 2.22 -18.67
N TYR A 74 -17.21 2.90 -18.91
CA TYR A 74 -16.01 2.25 -19.39
C TYR A 74 -15.27 1.52 -18.27
N ASN A 75 -14.76 0.33 -18.59
CA ASN A 75 -14.03 -0.52 -17.65
C ASN A 75 -12.70 0.14 -17.22
N SER A 76 -12.32 -0.13 -16.00
CA SER A 76 -11.06 0.36 -15.44
C SER A 76 -9.89 -0.58 -15.76
N CYS A 77 -8.66 -0.05 -15.79
CA CYS A 77 -7.46 -0.83 -16.08
C CYS A 77 -7.06 -1.84 -14.99
N ARG A 78 -7.66 -1.76 -13.81
CA ARG A 78 -7.35 -2.58 -12.62
C ARG A 78 -5.86 -2.62 -12.22
N ASN A 79 -5.02 -1.76 -12.80
CA ASN A 79 -3.61 -1.71 -12.48
C ASN A 79 -3.39 -1.16 -11.07
N ARG A 80 -2.62 -1.88 -10.25
CA ARG A 80 -2.34 -1.50 -8.84
C ARG A 80 -1.56 -0.19 -8.68
N HIS A 81 -1.03 0.37 -9.75
CA HIS A 81 -0.37 1.69 -9.75
C HIS A 81 -1.30 2.81 -10.20
N CYS A 82 -2.47 2.49 -10.74
CA CYS A 82 -3.44 3.48 -11.20
C CYS A 82 -4.15 4.15 -10.01
N PRO A 83 -4.04 5.50 -9.87
CA PRO A 83 -4.71 6.21 -8.78
C PRO A 83 -6.24 6.09 -8.82
N GLY A 84 -6.82 5.95 -10.01
CA GLY A 84 -8.27 5.81 -10.20
C GLY A 84 -8.81 4.42 -9.83
N CYS A 85 -7.97 3.36 -9.85
CA CYS A 85 -8.39 2.00 -9.58
C CYS A 85 -8.20 1.57 -8.12
N ASN A 86 -7.28 2.18 -7.41
CA ASN A 86 -6.85 1.75 -6.07
C ASN A 86 -7.95 1.77 -5.01
N HIS A 87 -8.96 2.64 -5.14
CA HIS A 87 -10.01 2.78 -4.15
C HIS A 87 -10.90 1.53 -4.01
N ILE A 88 -11.24 0.86 -5.12
CA ILE A 88 -12.07 -0.36 -5.10
C ILE A 88 -11.29 -1.52 -4.46
N ALA A 89 -10.04 -1.73 -4.91
CA ALA A 89 -9.17 -2.76 -4.34
C ALA A 89 -8.91 -2.53 -2.84
N GLN A 90 -8.78 -1.27 -2.43
CA GLN A 90 -8.65 -0.88 -1.04
C GLN A 90 -9.86 -1.27 -0.20
N LYS A 91 -11.08 -0.95 -0.66
CA LYS A 91 -12.32 -1.31 0.05
C LYS A 91 -12.44 -2.83 0.23
N LYS A 92 -12.28 -3.60 -0.86
CA LYS A 92 -12.33 -5.07 -0.81
C LYS A 92 -11.31 -5.63 0.17
N TRP A 93 -10.08 -5.14 0.14
CA TRP A 93 -9.02 -5.62 1.04
C TRP A 93 -9.34 -5.28 2.51
N VAL A 94 -9.80 -4.07 2.79
CA VAL A 94 -10.17 -3.60 4.12
C VAL A 94 -11.30 -4.46 4.70
N ASN A 95 -12.38 -4.68 3.93
CA ASN A 95 -13.51 -5.52 4.37
C ASN A 95 -13.04 -6.94 4.71
N ALA A 96 -12.20 -7.55 3.88
CA ALA A 96 -11.66 -8.87 4.15
C ALA A 96 -10.77 -8.92 5.43
N ARG A 97 -10.19 -7.80 5.85
CA ARG A 97 -9.36 -7.75 7.07
C ARG A 97 -10.14 -7.44 8.33
N ILE A 98 -11.33 -6.84 8.21
CA ILE A 98 -12.22 -6.61 9.38
C ILE A 98 -12.52 -7.94 10.08
N ASP A 99 -12.85 -8.97 9.30
CA ASP A 99 -13.20 -10.30 9.81
C ASP A 99 -12.00 -11.02 10.48
N GLU A 100 -10.79 -10.55 10.24
CA GLU A 100 -9.56 -11.10 10.82
C GLU A 100 -9.09 -10.35 12.07
N LEU A 101 -9.74 -9.25 12.44
CA LEU A 101 -9.35 -8.49 13.62
C LEU A 101 -9.68 -9.26 14.92
N LEU A 102 -8.74 -9.21 15.83
CA LEU A 102 -8.91 -9.66 17.20
C LEU A 102 -9.32 -8.48 18.09
N PRO A 103 -10.02 -8.69 19.21
CA PRO A 103 -10.40 -7.64 20.16
C PRO A 103 -9.21 -7.23 21.04
N VAL A 104 -8.07 -6.97 20.42
CA VAL A 104 -6.82 -6.57 21.08
C VAL A 104 -6.34 -5.23 20.55
N SER A 105 -5.46 -4.57 21.28
CA SER A 105 -4.78 -3.38 20.78
C SER A 105 -3.83 -3.72 19.61
N TYR A 106 -3.64 -2.76 18.72
CA TYR A 106 -2.71 -2.88 17.60
C TYR A 106 -1.74 -1.71 17.59
N HIS A 107 -0.48 -1.99 17.32
CA HIS A 107 0.56 -0.99 17.19
C HIS A 107 0.91 -0.76 15.71
N HIS A 108 1.15 0.50 15.37
CA HIS A 108 1.69 0.87 14.07
C HIS A 108 3.19 1.11 14.19
N SER A 109 3.99 0.30 13.50
CA SER A 109 5.43 0.46 13.42
C SER A 109 5.87 0.72 11.99
N VAL A 110 6.87 1.59 11.80
CA VAL A 110 7.42 1.90 10.47
C VAL A 110 8.93 1.69 10.51
N PHE A 111 9.44 0.99 9.51
CA PHE A 111 10.87 0.76 9.30
C PHE A 111 11.29 1.41 8.00
N THR A 112 12.22 2.35 8.05
CA THR A 112 12.63 3.17 6.92
C THR A 112 14.10 2.92 6.57
N LEU A 113 14.38 2.76 5.28
CA LEU A 113 15.77 2.73 4.79
C LEU A 113 16.33 4.15 4.72
N PRO A 114 17.59 4.37 5.09
CA PRO A 114 18.30 5.62 4.82
C PRO A 114 18.34 5.93 3.32
N ASP A 115 18.25 7.22 2.98
CA ASP A 115 18.25 7.70 1.59
C ASP A 115 19.51 7.28 0.80
N LEU A 116 20.61 7.02 1.50
CA LEU A 116 21.84 6.42 0.95
C LEU A 116 21.59 5.19 0.07
N PHE A 117 20.57 4.41 0.38
CA PHE A 117 20.24 3.18 -0.36
C PHE A 117 19.27 3.40 -1.53
N ASN A 118 18.79 4.63 -1.75
CA ASN A 118 17.82 4.90 -2.81
C ASN A 118 18.33 4.51 -4.20
N PRO A 119 19.57 4.82 -4.63
CA PRO A 119 20.08 4.38 -5.93
C PRO A 119 20.08 2.85 -6.06
N LEU A 120 20.56 2.13 -5.04
CA LEU A 120 20.52 0.66 -5.05
C LEU A 120 19.11 0.11 -5.10
N CYS A 121 18.15 0.73 -4.38
CA CYS A 121 16.75 0.35 -4.42
C CYS A 121 16.12 0.52 -5.80
N LEU A 122 16.44 1.59 -6.53
CA LEU A 122 15.91 1.84 -7.86
C LEU A 122 16.38 0.80 -8.89
N PHE A 123 17.65 0.39 -8.80
CA PHE A 123 18.25 -0.59 -9.70
C PHE A 123 17.91 -2.03 -9.32
N ASN A 124 17.66 -2.32 -8.03
CA ASN A 124 17.52 -3.66 -7.48
C ASN A 124 16.20 -3.86 -6.72
N ARG A 125 15.09 -3.31 -7.22
CA ARG A 125 13.81 -3.18 -6.50
C ARG A 125 13.35 -4.46 -5.82
N ARG A 126 13.36 -5.60 -6.55
CA ARG A 126 12.88 -6.88 -5.99
C ARG A 126 13.74 -7.36 -4.82
N VAL A 127 15.05 -7.27 -4.97
CA VAL A 127 16.03 -7.78 -4.01
C VAL A 127 16.07 -6.88 -2.78
N MET A 128 16.21 -5.55 -2.98
CA MET A 128 16.30 -4.57 -1.90
C MET A 128 15.02 -4.48 -1.07
N TYR A 129 13.85 -4.48 -1.72
CA TYR A 129 12.57 -4.46 -0.99
C TYR A 129 12.26 -5.81 -0.34
N GLY A 130 12.73 -6.91 -0.92
CA GLY A 130 12.70 -8.23 -0.29
C GLY A 130 13.47 -8.24 1.01
N LEU A 131 14.72 -7.75 0.99
CA LEU A 131 15.59 -7.63 2.16
C LEU A 131 15.03 -6.67 3.22
N LEU A 132 14.42 -5.54 2.79
CA LEU A 132 13.75 -4.63 3.71
C LEU A 132 12.64 -5.33 4.50
N PHE A 133 11.78 -6.10 3.82
CA PHE A 133 10.76 -6.91 4.49
C PHE A 133 11.37 -7.96 5.41
N GLU A 134 12.37 -8.70 4.96
CA GLU A 134 13.02 -9.75 5.73
C GLU A 134 13.64 -9.20 7.02
N ALA A 135 14.51 -8.20 6.91
CA ALA A 135 15.19 -7.63 8.05
C ALA A 135 14.23 -7.01 9.09
N SER A 136 13.20 -6.28 8.62
CA SER A 136 12.26 -5.63 9.51
C SER A 136 11.27 -6.61 10.15
N SER A 137 10.74 -7.58 9.40
CA SER A 137 9.83 -8.58 9.95
C SER A 137 10.52 -9.52 10.93
N GLN A 138 11.74 -9.96 10.61
CA GLN A 138 12.52 -10.80 11.52
C GLN A 138 12.87 -10.05 12.81
N THR A 139 13.14 -8.74 12.72
CA THR A 139 13.33 -7.90 13.91
C THR A 139 12.10 -7.94 14.83
N LEU A 140 10.91 -7.76 14.28
CA LEU A 140 9.66 -7.82 15.06
C LEU A 140 9.43 -9.21 15.67
N LEU A 141 9.67 -10.29 14.91
CA LEU A 141 9.52 -11.66 15.38
C LEU A 141 10.49 -11.99 16.53
N ASP A 142 11.76 -11.61 16.41
CA ASP A 142 12.75 -11.84 17.47
C ASP A 142 12.38 -11.13 18.77
N PHE A 143 11.82 -9.91 18.66
CA PHE A 143 11.35 -9.18 19.82
C PHE A 143 10.09 -9.80 20.43
N GLY A 144 9.20 -10.34 19.62
CA GLY A 144 8.03 -11.09 20.06
C GLY A 144 8.43 -12.38 20.81
N HIS A 145 9.32 -13.16 20.23
CA HIS A 145 9.78 -14.43 20.79
C HIS A 145 10.63 -14.28 22.04
N ASN A 146 11.25 -13.11 22.26
CA ASN A 146 12.13 -12.91 23.41
C ASN A 146 11.36 -12.99 24.75
N PRO A 147 11.66 -13.97 25.65
CA PRO A 147 10.94 -14.15 26.89
C PRO A 147 11.06 -12.97 27.86
N LYS A 148 12.14 -12.18 27.76
CA LYS A 148 12.32 -10.95 28.54
C LYS A 148 11.37 -9.83 28.11
N ARG A 149 10.73 -9.96 26.92
CA ARG A 149 9.80 -8.98 26.36
C ARG A 149 8.37 -9.52 26.37
N LEU A 150 7.99 -10.29 25.34
CA LEU A 150 6.66 -10.88 25.22
C LEU A 150 6.69 -12.40 25.43
N GLY A 151 7.65 -13.11 24.85
CA GLY A 151 7.75 -14.56 24.91
C GLY A 151 6.69 -15.29 24.08
N ALA A 152 6.22 -14.66 22.98
CA ALA A 152 5.14 -15.17 22.15
C ALA A 152 5.34 -14.83 20.65
N THR A 153 4.68 -15.58 19.78
CA THR A 153 4.60 -15.29 18.36
C THR A 153 3.52 -14.24 18.11
N ILE A 154 3.93 -13.03 17.76
CA ILE A 154 3.02 -11.94 17.37
C ILE A 154 2.44 -12.16 15.97
N GLY A 155 1.27 -11.58 15.69
CA GLY A 155 0.68 -11.52 14.36
C GLY A 155 0.79 -10.11 13.79
N PHE A 156 1.22 -10.00 12.53
CA PHE A 156 1.30 -8.69 11.89
C PHE A 156 1.31 -8.79 10.36
N TYR A 157 0.97 -7.69 9.71
CA TYR A 157 1.15 -7.53 8.27
C TYR A 157 1.90 -6.25 7.97
N GLY A 158 2.72 -6.32 6.93
CA GLY A 158 3.55 -5.22 6.46
C GLY A 158 3.12 -4.73 5.09
N ILE A 159 3.14 -3.42 4.89
CA ILE A 159 2.78 -2.74 3.65
C ILE A 159 3.96 -1.89 3.19
N LEU A 160 4.52 -2.23 2.03
CA LEU A 160 5.62 -1.47 1.44
C LEU A 160 5.12 -0.17 0.81
N HIS A 161 5.75 0.93 1.19
CA HIS A 161 5.74 2.20 0.47
C HIS A 161 7.14 2.51 -0.02
N THR A 162 7.24 3.04 -1.25
CA THR A 162 8.53 3.35 -1.86
C THR A 162 8.75 4.84 -2.05
N TRP A 163 7.78 5.68 -1.64
CA TRP A 163 7.74 7.12 -1.90
C TRP A 163 7.59 7.96 -0.64
N GLY A 164 8.20 9.14 -0.68
CA GLY A 164 7.95 10.23 0.26
C GLY A 164 6.90 11.24 -0.24
N GLY A 165 6.75 12.36 0.45
CA GLY A 165 5.72 13.36 0.16
C GLY A 165 5.77 13.98 -1.24
N GLN A 166 6.95 14.13 -1.82
CA GLN A 166 7.21 14.73 -3.15
C GLN A 166 7.63 13.69 -4.21
N PHE A 167 7.22 12.43 -4.07
CA PHE A 167 7.62 11.30 -4.93
C PHE A 167 9.10 10.93 -4.94
N TRP A 168 9.91 11.44 -4.05
CA TRP A 168 11.27 10.93 -3.92
C TRP A 168 11.25 9.49 -3.43
N PRO A 169 12.18 8.66 -3.90
CA PRO A 169 12.38 7.34 -3.35
C PRO A 169 12.59 7.42 -1.84
N HIS A 170 11.74 6.71 -1.10
CA HIS A 170 11.77 6.64 0.35
C HIS A 170 11.19 5.30 0.82
N PRO A 171 11.95 4.20 0.58
CA PRO A 171 11.46 2.88 0.89
C PRO A 171 11.25 2.67 2.38
N HIS A 172 10.03 2.31 2.77
CA HIS A 172 9.68 1.99 4.14
C HIS A 172 8.52 1.01 4.20
N VAL A 173 8.44 0.24 5.28
CA VAL A 173 7.35 -0.70 5.52
C VAL A 173 6.56 -0.23 6.73
N HIS A 174 5.24 -0.11 6.54
CA HIS A 174 4.28 0.07 7.62
C HIS A 174 3.85 -1.29 8.13
N TYR A 175 4.00 -1.54 9.42
CA TYR A 175 3.52 -2.74 10.09
C TYR A 175 2.37 -2.42 11.01
N ILE A 176 1.33 -3.26 10.97
CA ILE A 176 0.27 -3.30 11.98
C ILE A 176 0.47 -4.58 12.76
N VAL A 177 0.79 -4.44 14.02
CA VAL A 177 1.27 -5.49 14.91
C VAL A 177 0.29 -5.67 16.06
N THR A 178 -0.16 -6.90 16.33
CA THR A 178 -0.99 -7.19 17.50
C THR A 178 -0.24 -6.89 18.81
N ALA A 179 -0.92 -6.29 19.77
CA ALA A 179 -0.40 -6.11 21.12
C ALA A 179 -0.62 -7.41 21.90
N GLY A 180 0.24 -8.38 21.68
CA GLY A 180 0.17 -9.72 22.22
C GLY A 180 0.45 -10.78 21.16
N GLY A 181 0.49 -12.04 21.56
CA GLY A 181 0.80 -13.15 20.67
C GLY A 181 0.46 -14.50 21.24
N ILE A 182 0.75 -15.56 20.49
CA ILE A 182 0.53 -16.96 20.88
C ILE A 182 1.83 -17.55 21.42
N ASN A 183 1.80 -18.11 22.63
CA ASN A 183 2.94 -18.84 23.19
C ASN A 183 3.06 -20.26 22.60
N ASN A 184 4.08 -21.01 23.04
CA ASN A 184 4.35 -22.37 22.56
C ASN A 184 3.24 -23.39 22.92
N THR A 185 2.34 -23.06 23.84
CA THR A 185 1.19 -23.89 24.21
C THR A 185 -0.09 -23.51 23.46
N GLY A 186 -0.01 -22.55 22.53
CA GLY A 186 -1.14 -22.07 21.75
C GLY A 186 -2.01 -21.04 22.47
N LYS A 187 -1.66 -20.61 23.70
CA LYS A 187 -2.43 -19.65 24.48
C LYS A 187 -2.00 -18.21 24.17
N TRP A 188 -2.96 -17.31 24.26
CA TRP A 188 -2.71 -15.88 24.13
C TRP A 188 -1.87 -15.33 25.30
N VAL A 189 -0.95 -14.43 24.99
CA VAL A 189 -0.10 -13.72 25.94
C VAL A 189 -0.25 -12.23 25.69
N ASP A 190 -0.70 -11.51 26.71
CA ASP A 190 -0.77 -10.06 26.70
C ASP A 190 0.58 -9.40 26.93
N PRO A 191 0.80 -8.16 26.43
CA PRO A 191 2.02 -7.44 26.68
C PRO A 191 2.19 -7.16 28.19
N LYS A 192 3.39 -7.39 28.72
CA LYS A 192 3.72 -7.21 30.17
C LYS A 192 3.52 -5.78 30.65
N TYR A 193 3.57 -4.82 29.75
CA TYR A 193 3.41 -3.40 30.04
C TYR A 193 2.26 -2.87 29.18
N HIS A 194 1.21 -2.34 29.78
CA HIS A 194 0.13 -1.60 29.10
C HIS A 194 0.63 -0.26 28.53
N ALA A 195 1.83 -0.26 27.99
CA ALA A 195 2.59 0.93 27.67
C ALA A 195 2.24 1.43 26.26
N THR A 196 2.56 2.67 26.02
CA THR A 196 2.42 3.41 24.78
C THR A 196 3.18 2.82 23.59
N PHE A 197 3.98 1.77 23.79
CA PHE A 197 4.71 1.07 22.72
C PHE A 197 4.90 -0.42 23.07
N LEU A 198 4.85 -1.28 22.06
CA LEU A 198 5.01 -2.72 22.22
C LEU A 198 6.48 -3.10 22.51
N PHE A 199 7.41 -2.50 21.76
CA PHE A 199 8.85 -2.74 21.85
C PHE A 199 9.65 -1.43 21.83
N PRO A 200 10.84 -1.36 22.50
CA PRO A 200 11.69 -0.17 22.52
C PRO A 200 12.21 0.17 21.12
N VAL A 201 11.83 1.34 20.61
CA VAL A 201 12.12 1.79 19.23
C VAL A 201 13.62 1.83 18.94
N LYS A 202 14.45 2.31 19.89
CA LYS A 202 15.91 2.38 19.71
C LYS A 202 16.52 0.96 19.54
N ALA A 203 16.03 -0.01 20.32
CA ALA A 203 16.49 -1.40 20.20
C ALA A 203 16.04 -2.03 18.87
N LEU A 204 14.78 -1.78 18.42
CA LEU A 204 14.31 -2.19 17.11
C LEU A 204 15.19 -1.63 16.00
N SER A 205 15.53 -0.33 16.05
CA SER A 205 16.39 0.34 15.08
C SER A 205 17.78 -0.32 14.98
N THR A 206 18.40 -0.60 16.11
CA THR A 206 19.72 -1.23 16.16
C THR A 206 19.71 -2.64 15.53
N VAL A 207 18.74 -3.48 15.90
CA VAL A 207 18.63 -4.85 15.38
C VAL A 207 18.27 -4.86 13.90
N PHE A 208 17.31 -4.01 13.49
CA PHE A 208 16.93 -3.85 12.09
C PHE A 208 18.12 -3.46 11.21
N ARG A 209 18.89 -2.45 11.65
CA ARG A 209 20.11 -2.02 10.96
C ARG A 209 21.10 -3.19 10.79
N ALA A 210 21.38 -3.91 11.87
CA ALA A 210 22.32 -5.04 11.84
C ALA A 210 21.87 -6.12 10.85
N LYS A 211 20.60 -6.55 10.94
CA LYS A 211 20.04 -7.57 10.03
C LYS A 211 20.05 -7.11 8.56
N PHE A 212 19.67 -5.87 8.31
CA PHE A 212 19.66 -5.35 6.93
C PHE A 212 21.07 -5.29 6.34
N LEU A 213 22.07 -4.76 7.08
CA LEU A 213 23.44 -4.66 6.61
C LEU A 213 24.09 -6.04 6.41
N GLU A 214 23.82 -6.99 7.30
CA GLU A 214 24.27 -8.37 7.15
C GLU A 214 23.65 -9.04 5.91
N GLY A 215 22.33 -8.91 5.76
CA GLY A 215 21.61 -9.41 4.59
C GLY A 215 22.10 -8.76 3.29
N LEU A 216 22.38 -7.46 3.31
CA LEU A 216 22.87 -6.72 2.14
C LEU A 216 24.24 -7.20 1.69
N LYS A 217 25.13 -7.55 2.62
CA LYS A 217 26.42 -8.19 2.30
C LYS A 217 26.24 -9.58 1.68
N LYS A 218 25.30 -10.38 2.19
CA LYS A 218 24.99 -11.71 1.66
C LYS A 218 24.49 -11.68 0.22
N ILE A 219 23.68 -10.67 -0.14
CA ILE A 219 23.10 -10.54 -1.47
C ILE A 219 23.93 -9.66 -2.41
N HIS A 220 25.12 -9.20 -2.02
CA HIS A 220 25.97 -8.29 -2.81
C HIS A 220 26.14 -8.80 -4.26
N HIS A 221 26.39 -10.08 -4.47
CA HIS A 221 26.57 -10.70 -5.78
C HIS A 221 25.34 -10.64 -6.70
N GLN A 222 24.16 -10.29 -6.16
CA GLN A 222 22.93 -10.14 -6.92
C GLN A 222 22.66 -8.68 -7.30
N LEU A 223 23.44 -7.73 -6.75
CA LEU A 223 23.19 -6.32 -6.92
C LEU A 223 23.75 -5.81 -8.26
N LYS A 224 22.96 -4.99 -8.90
CA LYS A 224 23.38 -4.14 -10.02
C LYS A 224 23.70 -2.75 -9.49
N PHE A 225 24.87 -2.23 -9.86
CA PHE A 225 25.32 -0.92 -9.41
C PHE A 225 25.16 0.11 -10.54
N PRO A 226 24.50 1.27 -10.26
CA PRO A 226 24.50 2.38 -11.21
C PRO A 226 25.91 2.96 -11.39
N ASP A 227 26.13 3.74 -12.44
CA ASP A 227 27.48 4.19 -12.83
C ASP A 227 28.19 4.98 -11.72
N ASP A 228 27.47 5.80 -10.96
CA ASP A 228 27.98 6.54 -9.81
C ASP A 228 28.37 5.65 -8.60
N LEU A 229 27.90 4.41 -8.57
CA LEU A 229 28.21 3.42 -7.54
C LEU A 229 28.94 2.18 -8.09
N LYS A 230 29.44 2.22 -9.32
CA LYS A 230 30.06 1.07 -10.00
C LYS A 230 31.25 0.48 -9.26
N THR A 231 32.01 1.29 -8.53
CA THR A 231 33.13 0.85 -7.69
C THR A 231 32.69 -0.06 -6.56
N LEU A 232 31.43 0.01 -6.14
CA LEU A 232 30.86 -0.85 -5.10
C LEU A 232 30.56 -2.28 -5.58
N ALA A 233 30.78 -2.60 -6.86
CA ALA A 233 30.75 -3.95 -7.36
C ALA A 233 31.88 -4.81 -6.75
N ASP A 234 32.99 -4.16 -6.30
CA ASP A 234 34.01 -4.83 -5.49
C ASP A 234 33.49 -5.06 -4.05
N PRO A 235 33.51 -6.30 -3.52
CA PRO A 235 32.98 -6.61 -2.19
C PRO A 235 33.71 -5.88 -1.05
N HIS A 236 35.01 -5.62 -1.21
CA HIS A 236 35.78 -4.92 -0.17
C HIS A 236 35.42 -3.43 -0.14
N ALA A 237 35.40 -2.76 -1.30
CA ALA A 237 34.93 -1.38 -1.41
C ALA A 237 33.52 -1.22 -0.90
N PHE A 238 32.62 -2.16 -1.20
CA PHE A 238 31.25 -2.17 -0.69
C PHE A 238 31.20 -2.27 0.85
N SER A 239 31.98 -3.16 1.44
CA SER A 239 32.05 -3.33 2.90
C SER A 239 32.58 -2.06 3.59
N GLN A 240 33.59 -1.41 3.03
CA GLN A 240 34.13 -0.13 3.51
C GLN A 240 33.09 0.98 3.40
N TRP A 241 32.41 1.07 2.25
CA TRP A 241 31.31 2.04 2.05
C TRP A 241 30.20 1.87 3.07
N LEU A 242 29.75 0.63 3.32
CA LEU A 242 28.74 0.35 4.34
C LEU A 242 29.20 0.79 5.74
N TYR A 243 30.46 0.53 6.09
CA TYR A 243 31.00 0.89 7.39
C TYR A 243 31.07 2.41 7.59
N HIS A 244 31.57 3.15 6.61
CA HIS A 244 31.82 4.58 6.75
C HIS A 244 30.61 5.46 6.45
N LYS A 245 29.75 5.07 5.51
CA LYS A 245 28.65 5.91 5.03
C LYS A 245 27.30 5.60 5.69
N THR A 246 27.12 4.42 6.27
CA THR A 246 25.84 4.08 6.86
C THR A 246 25.65 4.78 8.21
N PRO A 247 24.56 5.54 8.39
CA PRO A 247 24.27 6.19 9.67
C PRO A 247 24.14 5.17 10.80
N LYS A 248 24.48 5.56 12.03
CA LYS A 248 24.35 4.70 13.22
C LYS A 248 22.89 4.52 13.60
N ASP A 249 22.10 5.59 13.53
CA ASP A 249 20.69 5.58 13.91
C ASP A 249 19.81 5.51 12.65
N TRP A 250 18.99 4.47 12.59
CA TRP A 250 18.00 4.29 11.52
C TRP A 250 16.61 4.67 12.01
N VAL A 251 15.78 5.18 11.10
CA VAL A 251 14.44 5.61 11.45
C VAL A 251 13.53 4.40 11.60
N VAL A 252 13.25 4.07 12.85
CA VAL A 252 12.14 3.20 13.23
C VAL A 252 11.17 4.04 14.05
N PHE A 253 9.89 3.96 13.73
CA PHE A 253 8.85 4.70 14.39
C PHE A 253 7.76 3.74 14.89
N SER A 254 7.26 3.95 16.08
CA SER A 254 6.13 3.20 16.62
C SER A 254 5.17 4.18 17.27
N LYS A 255 3.89 4.08 16.89
CA LYS A 255 2.81 4.86 17.49
C LYS A 255 2.19 4.11 18.66
N PRO A 256 1.59 4.84 19.60
CA PRO A 256 0.70 4.27 20.59
C PRO A 256 -0.37 3.40 19.96
N PRO A 257 -0.93 2.43 20.69
CA PRO A 257 -1.96 1.55 20.17
C PRO A 257 -3.19 2.34 19.73
N PHE A 258 -3.91 1.78 18.77
CA PHE A 258 -5.20 2.30 18.35
C PHE A 258 -6.25 2.05 19.44
N SER A 259 -7.23 2.94 19.54
CA SER A 259 -8.30 2.86 20.55
C SER A 259 -9.33 1.76 20.28
N GLY A 260 -9.14 0.94 19.25
CA GLY A 260 -10.02 -0.18 18.91
C GLY A 260 -9.84 -0.67 17.48
N PRO A 261 -10.46 -1.82 17.14
CA PRO A 261 -10.35 -2.44 15.83
C PRO A 261 -10.86 -1.53 14.68
N GLU A 262 -11.90 -0.73 14.90
CA GLU A 262 -12.41 0.21 13.89
C GLU A 262 -11.37 1.26 13.46
N GLU A 263 -10.63 1.79 14.43
CA GLU A 263 -9.57 2.76 14.16
C GLU A 263 -8.42 2.13 13.37
N VAL A 264 -8.10 0.87 13.68
CA VAL A 264 -7.11 0.07 12.94
C VAL A 264 -7.54 -0.03 11.48
N VAL A 265 -8.79 -0.41 11.20
CA VAL A 265 -9.34 -0.58 9.84
C VAL A 265 -9.29 0.74 9.07
N LYS A 266 -9.81 1.83 9.65
CA LYS A 266 -9.75 3.17 9.04
C LYS A 266 -8.31 3.60 8.75
N TYR A 267 -7.40 3.24 9.62
CA TYR A 267 -5.98 3.57 9.48
C TYR A 267 -5.30 2.72 8.40
N ILE A 268 -5.52 1.41 8.41
CA ILE A 268 -5.02 0.45 7.41
C ILE A 268 -5.45 0.86 6.00
N GLY A 269 -6.73 1.19 5.85
CA GLY A 269 -7.28 1.65 4.59
C GLY A 269 -6.49 2.81 3.98
N ARG A 270 -5.89 3.67 4.80
CA ARG A 270 -5.10 4.81 4.31
C ARG A 270 -3.76 4.42 3.70
N TYR A 271 -3.23 3.23 3.99
CA TYR A 271 -1.89 2.81 3.54
C TYR A 271 -1.91 1.68 2.53
N THR A 272 -2.98 0.89 2.49
CA THR A 272 -3.15 -0.17 1.50
C THR A 272 -3.58 0.38 0.15
N HIS A 273 -3.20 -0.29 -0.91
CA HIS A 273 -3.60 0.04 -2.29
C HIS A 273 -3.39 1.52 -2.68
N ARG A 274 -2.35 2.18 -2.15
CA ARG A 274 -1.98 3.53 -2.55
C ARG A 274 -1.04 3.52 -3.76
N SER A 275 -1.25 4.42 -4.69
CA SER A 275 -0.25 4.88 -5.66
C SER A 275 0.66 5.94 -5.05
N ALA A 276 1.75 6.25 -5.71
CA ALA A 276 2.69 7.29 -5.26
C ALA A 276 2.01 8.66 -5.08
N ILE A 277 1.00 8.95 -5.93
CA ILE A 277 0.11 10.11 -5.77
C ILE A 277 -1.34 9.70 -6.01
N SER A 278 -2.29 10.37 -5.35
CA SER A 278 -3.71 10.33 -5.69
C SER A 278 -4.05 11.46 -6.66
N ASN A 279 -5.03 11.23 -7.54
CA ASN A 279 -5.52 12.25 -8.47
C ASN A 279 -5.99 13.53 -7.74
N ASN A 280 -6.49 13.39 -6.51
CA ASN A 280 -6.96 14.54 -5.72
C ASN A 280 -5.84 15.47 -5.27
N ARG A 281 -4.58 15.06 -5.39
CA ARG A 281 -3.43 15.92 -5.05
C ARG A 281 -2.95 16.77 -6.22
N ILE A 282 -3.32 16.45 -7.45
CA ILE A 282 -2.91 17.18 -8.65
C ILE A 282 -3.79 18.43 -8.79
N ILE A 283 -3.19 19.57 -8.99
CA ILE A 283 -3.85 20.88 -9.06
C ILE A 283 -3.95 21.34 -10.51
N SER A 284 -2.81 21.40 -11.21
CA SER A 284 -2.75 21.95 -12.56
C SER A 284 -1.65 21.28 -13.41
N ASP A 285 -1.82 21.45 -14.72
CA ASP A 285 -0.85 21.12 -15.78
C ASP A 285 -0.72 22.35 -16.68
N LYS A 286 0.23 23.21 -16.36
CA LYS A 286 0.47 24.48 -17.06
C LYS A 286 1.97 24.69 -17.30
N ASP A 287 2.29 25.29 -18.44
CA ASP A 287 3.65 25.70 -18.80
C ASP A 287 4.71 24.59 -18.66
N GLY A 288 4.34 23.35 -19.04
CA GLY A 288 5.22 22.18 -18.93
C GLY A 288 5.52 21.74 -17.50
N LYS A 289 4.73 22.15 -16.53
CA LYS A 289 4.89 21.80 -15.11
C LYS A 289 3.60 21.25 -14.54
N ILE A 290 3.73 20.28 -13.65
CA ILE A 290 2.63 19.69 -12.88
C ILE A 290 2.70 20.22 -11.44
N GLU A 291 1.64 20.92 -11.02
CA GLU A 291 1.47 21.39 -9.65
C GLU A 291 0.64 20.41 -8.84
N PHE A 292 1.08 20.14 -7.60
CA PHE A 292 0.36 19.22 -6.73
C PHE A 292 0.60 19.49 -5.24
N TRP A 293 -0.36 19.08 -4.41
CA TRP A 293 -0.26 19.11 -2.96
C TRP A 293 0.68 18.04 -2.43
N PHE A 294 1.54 18.40 -1.47
CA PHE A 294 2.32 17.44 -0.69
C PHE A 294 2.30 17.76 0.80
N LYS A 295 2.46 16.73 1.63
CA LYS A 295 2.57 16.91 3.08
C LYS A 295 4.03 17.14 3.45
N ASN A 296 4.34 18.33 3.98
CA ASN A 296 5.68 18.66 4.44
C ASN A 296 5.87 18.20 5.88
N THR A 297 6.50 17.02 6.05
CA THR A 297 6.75 16.42 7.38
C THR A 297 7.71 17.23 8.25
N ARG A 298 8.59 18.03 7.63
CA ARG A 298 9.51 18.92 8.33
C ARG A 298 8.80 20.15 8.92
N LYS A 299 7.64 20.53 8.37
CA LYS A 299 6.80 21.65 8.82
C LYS A 299 5.49 21.16 9.45
N ASN A 300 5.58 20.31 10.45
CA ASN A 300 4.42 19.80 11.18
C ASN A 300 3.36 19.11 10.31
N SER A 301 3.77 18.47 9.20
CA SER A 301 2.88 17.78 8.26
C SER A 301 1.80 18.67 7.63
N ARG A 302 2.08 19.95 7.41
CA ARG A 302 1.19 20.88 6.67
C ARG A 302 1.16 20.54 5.19
N TRP A 303 0.02 20.83 4.56
CA TRP A 303 -0.12 20.74 3.12
C TRP A 303 0.52 21.97 2.45
N GLU A 304 1.40 21.73 1.50
CA GLU A 304 2.07 22.75 0.68
C GLU A 304 1.94 22.38 -0.79
N ILE A 305 2.02 23.37 -1.67
CA ILE A 305 2.06 23.17 -3.12
C ILE A 305 3.51 23.06 -3.55
N THR A 306 3.76 22.19 -4.50
CA THR A 306 5.02 22.08 -5.23
C THR A 306 4.75 21.87 -6.70
N SER A 307 5.72 22.20 -7.56
CA SER A 307 5.64 21.92 -8.98
C SER A 307 6.86 21.15 -9.46
N LEU A 308 6.66 20.33 -10.48
CA LEU A 308 7.71 19.57 -11.16
C LEU A 308 7.57 19.74 -12.67
N PRO A 309 8.69 19.82 -13.44
CA PRO A 309 8.64 19.59 -14.87
C PRO A 309 7.91 18.27 -15.19
N VAL A 310 7.17 18.22 -16.28
CA VAL A 310 6.34 17.05 -16.65
C VAL A 310 7.20 15.78 -16.70
N ASP A 311 8.36 15.82 -17.34
CA ASP A 311 9.24 14.65 -17.46
C ASP A 311 9.69 14.15 -16.08
N THR A 312 10.08 15.06 -15.19
CA THR A 312 10.44 14.72 -13.81
C THR A 312 9.27 14.13 -13.03
N PHE A 313 8.04 14.62 -13.26
CA PHE A 313 6.84 14.07 -12.62
C PHE A 313 6.58 12.65 -13.08
N ILE A 314 6.62 12.39 -14.40
CA ILE A 314 6.42 11.05 -14.98
C ILE A 314 7.51 10.09 -14.51
N GLU A 315 8.77 10.51 -14.60
CA GLU A 315 9.92 9.72 -14.16
C GLU A 315 9.81 9.32 -12.68
N ARG A 316 9.51 10.28 -11.79
CA ARG A 316 9.32 9.98 -10.35
C ARG A 316 8.13 9.05 -10.11
N PHE A 317 7.03 9.21 -10.83
CA PHE A 317 5.92 8.26 -10.75
C PHE A 317 6.37 6.84 -11.10
N LEU A 318 7.14 6.69 -12.17
CA LEU A 318 7.65 5.41 -12.66
C LEU A 318 8.73 4.78 -11.78
N TYR A 319 9.41 5.56 -10.93
CA TYR A 319 10.29 5.01 -9.88
C TYR A 319 9.56 4.06 -8.93
N HIS A 320 8.26 4.24 -8.74
CA HIS A 320 7.46 3.48 -7.80
C HIS A 320 6.74 2.28 -8.43
N VAL A 321 6.96 2.03 -9.73
CA VAL A 321 6.46 0.84 -10.41
C VAL A 321 7.22 -0.40 -9.90
N LEU A 322 6.51 -1.28 -9.21
CA LEU A 322 7.07 -2.51 -8.65
C LEU A 322 7.22 -3.60 -9.72
N ALA A 323 8.15 -4.53 -9.50
CA ALA A 323 8.32 -5.70 -10.33
C ALA A 323 7.01 -6.52 -10.44
N LYS A 324 6.84 -7.22 -11.56
CA LYS A 324 5.71 -8.15 -11.75
C LYS A 324 5.70 -9.18 -10.61
N GLN A 325 4.52 -9.50 -10.06
CA GLN A 325 4.33 -10.46 -8.96
C GLN A 325 5.07 -10.11 -7.65
N PHE A 326 5.49 -8.86 -7.46
CA PHE A 326 6.05 -8.45 -6.16
C PHE A 326 4.91 -8.17 -5.16
N ASN A 327 4.83 -8.97 -4.11
CA ASN A 327 3.84 -8.80 -3.05
C ASN A 327 4.18 -7.58 -2.20
N ARG A 328 3.36 -6.52 -2.34
CA ARG A 328 3.50 -5.27 -1.57
C ARG A 328 2.97 -5.39 -0.15
N ILE A 329 2.06 -6.33 0.09
CA ILE A 329 1.49 -6.63 1.41
C ILE A 329 1.93 -8.04 1.77
N ARG A 330 2.48 -8.22 2.99
CA ARG A 330 2.94 -9.52 3.49
C ARG A 330 2.47 -9.74 4.91
N TYR A 331 2.21 -11.00 5.24
CA TYR A 331 1.67 -11.44 6.52
C TYR A 331 2.71 -12.27 7.27
N TYR A 332 2.76 -12.13 8.61
CA TYR A 332 3.80 -12.72 9.43
C TYR A 332 3.27 -13.24 10.77
N GLY A 333 4.07 -14.10 11.41
CA GLY A 333 3.71 -14.70 12.68
C GLY A 333 2.46 -15.56 12.55
N PHE A 334 1.55 -15.48 13.52
CA PHE A 334 0.31 -16.26 13.47
C PHE A 334 -0.68 -15.80 12.38
N LEU A 335 -0.46 -14.64 11.77
CA LEU A 335 -1.22 -14.16 10.59
C LEU A 335 -0.60 -14.60 9.26
N ALA A 336 0.49 -15.37 9.25
CA ALA A 336 1.09 -15.85 8.01
C ALA A 336 0.11 -16.72 7.20
N ASN A 337 0.22 -16.62 5.87
CA ASN A 337 -0.68 -17.29 4.92
C ASN A 337 -0.81 -18.80 5.20
N GLY A 338 -2.02 -19.34 5.01
CA GLY A 338 -2.37 -20.74 5.15
C GLY A 338 -2.85 -21.16 6.55
N LYS A 339 -2.45 -20.46 7.62
CA LYS A 339 -2.87 -20.76 9.00
C LYS A 339 -3.56 -19.60 9.72
N ALA A 340 -3.64 -18.44 9.08
CA ALA A 340 -4.18 -17.22 9.72
C ALA A 340 -5.60 -17.42 10.25
N ARG A 341 -6.49 -18.00 9.45
CA ARG A 341 -7.90 -18.21 9.84
C ARG A 341 -8.03 -19.15 11.03
N SER A 342 -7.39 -20.32 10.99
CA SER A 342 -7.43 -21.29 12.09
C SER A 342 -6.79 -20.74 13.38
N ASN A 343 -5.70 -19.95 13.25
CA ASN A 343 -5.10 -19.30 14.40
C ASN A 343 -6.03 -18.25 15.02
N ILE A 344 -6.68 -17.43 14.20
CA ILE A 344 -7.64 -16.42 14.67
C ILE A 344 -8.83 -17.07 15.38
N GLU A 345 -9.39 -18.14 14.81
CA GLU A 345 -10.49 -18.90 15.42
C GLU A 345 -10.08 -19.50 16.78
N SER A 346 -8.87 -20.08 16.86
CA SER A 346 -8.31 -20.61 18.10
C SER A 346 -8.11 -19.53 19.16
N ILE A 347 -7.56 -18.37 18.78
CA ILE A 347 -7.35 -17.23 19.68
C ILE A 347 -8.70 -16.71 20.20
N ARG A 348 -9.67 -16.54 19.34
CA ARG A 348 -11.02 -16.07 19.74
C ARG A 348 -11.66 -17.02 20.75
N LYS A 349 -11.52 -18.32 20.53
CA LYS A 349 -11.99 -19.34 21.47
C LYS A 349 -11.27 -19.26 22.83
N ASP A 350 -9.96 -19.08 22.82
CA ASP A 350 -9.15 -18.93 24.05
C ASP A 350 -9.52 -17.66 24.83
N MET A 351 -9.87 -16.58 24.13
CA MET A 351 -10.32 -15.32 24.71
C MET A 351 -11.82 -15.31 25.10
N ALA A 352 -12.56 -16.37 24.84
CA ALA A 352 -14.00 -16.46 25.03
C ALA A 352 -14.78 -15.31 24.31
N VAL A 353 -14.31 -14.91 23.14
CA VAL A 353 -14.90 -13.82 22.35
C VAL A 353 -15.54 -14.38 21.09
N GLU A 354 -16.83 -14.11 20.90
CA GLU A 354 -17.51 -14.32 19.63
C GLU A 354 -16.93 -13.37 18.56
N SER A 355 -17.14 -13.66 17.28
CA SER A 355 -16.66 -12.83 16.18
C SER A 355 -16.99 -11.36 16.43
N VAL A 356 -16.01 -10.47 16.27
CA VAL A 356 -16.29 -9.03 16.19
C VAL A 356 -17.39 -8.86 15.16
N GLN A 357 -18.57 -8.37 15.58
CA GLN A 357 -19.67 -8.14 14.64
C GLN A 357 -19.12 -7.35 13.47
N ALA A 358 -19.20 -7.95 12.30
CA ALA A 358 -18.64 -7.38 11.10
C ALA A 358 -19.21 -5.97 10.94
N LEU A 359 -18.36 -4.96 11.10
CA LEU A 359 -18.63 -3.63 10.60
C LEU A 359 -18.62 -3.74 9.08
N THR A 360 -19.60 -4.44 8.53
CA THR A 360 -19.83 -4.48 7.11
C THR A 360 -20.04 -3.05 6.67
N VAL A 361 -19.00 -2.48 6.07
CA VAL A 361 -19.24 -1.32 5.21
C VAL A 361 -20.17 -1.85 4.12
N PRO A 362 -21.44 -1.46 4.11
CA PRO A 362 -22.38 -2.02 3.16
C PRO A 362 -21.78 -1.86 1.77
N GLU A 363 -21.76 -2.93 0.99
CA GLU A 363 -21.59 -2.82 -0.47
C GLU A 363 -22.89 -2.18 -1.02
N LYS A 364 -23.15 -0.93 -0.63
CA LYS A 364 -24.16 -0.14 -1.34
C LYS A 364 -23.62 0.02 -2.74
N GLY A 365 -24.28 -0.57 -3.70
CA GLY A 365 -24.13 -0.21 -5.10
C GLY A 365 -24.16 1.33 -5.22
N MET A 366 -23.66 1.87 -6.30
CA MET A 366 -23.74 3.32 -6.47
C MET A 366 -25.19 3.76 -6.47
N ALA A 367 -25.51 4.80 -5.72
CA ALA A 367 -26.84 5.42 -5.79
C ALA A 367 -27.13 5.85 -7.24
N CYS A 368 -28.34 5.70 -7.66
CA CYS A 368 -28.76 6.12 -9.00
C CYS A 368 -28.62 7.64 -9.12
N PRO A 369 -27.90 8.17 -10.11
CA PRO A 369 -27.76 9.61 -10.29
C PRO A 369 -29.04 10.30 -10.79
N ASN A 370 -30.06 9.53 -11.19
CA ASN A 370 -31.32 10.07 -11.68
C ASN A 370 -32.40 10.17 -10.58
N CYS A 371 -32.56 9.15 -9.74
CA CYS A 371 -33.59 9.16 -8.70
C CYS A 371 -33.04 9.26 -7.27
N GLU A 372 -31.73 9.09 -7.08
CA GLU A 372 -31.02 9.07 -5.79
C GLU A 372 -31.49 7.99 -4.78
N GLU A 373 -32.62 7.35 -5.02
CA GLU A 373 -33.24 6.33 -4.14
C GLU A 373 -32.80 4.92 -4.50
N GLY A 374 -32.68 4.61 -5.80
CA GLY A 374 -32.33 3.29 -6.30
C GLY A 374 -30.83 3.04 -6.34
N THR A 375 -30.49 1.77 -6.51
CA THR A 375 -29.09 1.28 -6.59
C THR A 375 -28.78 0.80 -8.01
N MET A 376 -27.61 1.19 -8.54
CA MET A 376 -27.15 0.76 -9.86
C MET A 376 -26.62 -0.66 -9.81
N THR A 377 -27.14 -1.54 -10.67
CA THR A 377 -26.74 -2.95 -10.79
C THR A 377 -26.17 -3.21 -12.18
N ILE A 378 -25.04 -3.92 -12.26
CA ILE A 378 -24.41 -4.30 -13.55
C ILE A 378 -25.23 -5.39 -14.22
N ILE A 379 -25.69 -5.14 -15.45
CA ILE A 379 -26.46 -6.08 -16.27
C ILE A 379 -25.66 -6.69 -17.41
N LEU A 380 -24.70 -5.95 -17.97
CA LEU A 380 -23.90 -6.38 -19.12
C LEU A 380 -22.45 -5.93 -18.93
N VAL A 381 -21.49 -6.82 -19.20
CA VAL A 381 -20.05 -6.51 -19.23
C VAL A 381 -19.45 -6.97 -20.54
N MET A 382 -18.74 -6.09 -21.23
CA MET A 382 -17.99 -6.38 -22.45
C MET A 382 -16.50 -6.12 -22.24
N ASP A 383 -15.65 -6.94 -22.86
CA ASP A 383 -14.19 -6.71 -22.91
C ASP A 383 -13.81 -5.61 -23.91
N GLY A 384 -12.49 -5.32 -24.02
CA GLY A 384 -11.97 -4.32 -24.96
C GLY A 384 -12.11 -4.72 -26.44
N TYR A 385 -12.41 -5.97 -26.74
CA TYR A 385 -12.64 -6.48 -28.09
C TYR A 385 -14.14 -6.52 -28.48
N GLY A 386 -15.02 -6.13 -27.53
CA GLY A 386 -16.46 -6.15 -27.74
C GLY A 386 -17.14 -7.48 -27.39
N ASN A 387 -16.41 -8.47 -26.87
CA ASN A 387 -17.01 -9.73 -26.46
C ASN A 387 -17.79 -9.55 -25.16
N VAL A 388 -18.97 -10.15 -25.09
CA VAL A 388 -19.77 -10.18 -23.86
C VAL A 388 -19.14 -11.15 -22.86
N ILE A 389 -18.79 -10.67 -21.67
CA ILE A 389 -18.23 -11.46 -20.57
C ILE A 389 -19.31 -11.88 -19.59
N VAL A 390 -20.25 -10.98 -19.31
CA VAL A 390 -21.38 -11.20 -18.41
C VAL A 390 -22.61 -10.62 -19.04
N ASP A 391 -23.68 -11.41 -19.09
CA ASP A 391 -25.00 -10.99 -19.51
C ASP A 391 -26.00 -11.42 -18.44
N ASN A 392 -26.56 -10.46 -17.75
CA ASN A 392 -27.58 -10.65 -16.71
C ASN A 392 -28.92 -10.06 -17.15
N CYS A 393 -29.13 -9.79 -18.45
CA CYS A 393 -30.34 -9.17 -18.94
C CYS A 393 -31.58 -10.08 -18.81
N ASP A 394 -31.41 -11.42 -18.80
CA ASP A 394 -32.49 -12.39 -18.90
C ASP A 394 -32.82 -13.17 -17.61
N SER A 395 -32.19 -12.87 -16.47
CA SER A 395 -32.39 -13.65 -15.25
C SER A 395 -33.41 -13.00 -14.30
N GLU A 396 -34.64 -13.48 -14.34
CA GLU A 396 -35.65 -13.19 -13.30
C GLU A 396 -35.41 -13.92 -11.96
N THR A 397 -34.45 -14.84 -11.90
CA THR A 397 -34.18 -15.61 -10.69
C THR A 397 -32.68 -15.87 -10.49
N ASP A 398 -32.18 -15.61 -9.29
CA ASP A 398 -30.83 -15.88 -8.78
C ASP A 398 -29.67 -14.98 -9.24
N ARG A 399 -29.66 -13.76 -8.73
CA ARG A 399 -28.53 -12.80 -8.90
C ARG A 399 -27.32 -13.13 -8.03
N LYS A 400 -26.60 -14.18 -8.37
CA LYS A 400 -25.20 -14.33 -7.95
C LYS A 400 -24.30 -13.74 -9.02
N VAL A 401 -23.91 -12.47 -8.86
CA VAL A 401 -22.88 -11.86 -9.68
C VAL A 401 -21.60 -12.69 -9.51
N PRO A 402 -21.04 -13.28 -10.56
CA PRO A 402 -19.77 -13.99 -10.44
C PRO A 402 -18.70 -12.96 -10.04
N VAL A 403 -18.08 -13.18 -8.89
CA VAL A 403 -16.89 -12.47 -8.49
C VAL A 403 -15.79 -12.91 -9.44
N ILE A 404 -15.47 -12.09 -10.44
CA ILE A 404 -14.27 -12.30 -11.27
C ILE A 404 -13.09 -12.11 -10.34
N LEU A 405 -12.53 -13.24 -9.88
CA LEU A 405 -11.30 -13.28 -9.09
C LEU A 405 -10.18 -12.66 -9.93
N ASP A 406 -9.56 -11.62 -9.40
CA ASP A 406 -8.32 -11.07 -9.94
C ASP A 406 -7.28 -12.19 -10.03
N SER A 407 -7.01 -12.66 -11.24
CA SER A 407 -5.80 -13.42 -11.50
C SER A 407 -4.63 -12.43 -11.59
N THR A 408 -3.91 -12.28 -10.45
CA THR A 408 -2.53 -11.80 -10.23
C THR A 408 -2.03 -10.60 -11.02
#